data_b083b61daefa2d41e8bf1305bfde7d11
#
_entry.id   b083b61daefa2d41e8bf1305bfde7d11
#
_cell.length_a   1.000
_cell.length_b   1.000
_cell.length_c   1.000
_cell.angle_alpha   90.00
_cell.angle_beta   90.00
_cell.angle_gamma   90.00
#
_symmetry.space_group_name_H-M   'P 1'
#
loop_
_entity.id
_entity.type
_entity.pdbx_description
1 polymer ?
#
loop_
_entity_poly.entity_id
_entity_poly.type
_entity_poly.pdbx_seq_one_letter_code
_entity_poly.pdbx_strand_id
1 'polypeptide(L)'
;MKNFYVTTPIYYVNASPHIGHAYTTIVADVMTRFYRMAGYRSYFLTGTDEHGDKVAEAAGDAGETPQDYADRISGQFRKLWPKLAITNDYFVRTTDPDHKEVVRSILQKVYDGGDIYFGEYEGYYCVGCERFYRESELVDGMCPDHLTVPETRKESNYFFRMSKYQDWLIGHIRNNPDFIRPERYKNEALAFLKEPLEDLCISRPKTRLTWGITLPFDENYVTYVWFDALINYLTGIGYPDSEEYRTFWPVSQHLIAKDILKPHGIYWPTMLKGAGIETYQHLNVHGYWNIDRSKMSKSRGTVVKPLDLKDTYGLDAFRYYLMRDMVFGLDSNFSEDAFVQRINADLANDLGNLVSRSLSMTVKYCDGRVPEAVDHPDDGSLIERAAKLLPEVEAAFRSLQFHKALISIWEFINLTNRYIVEREPWVLAKDPSARARLDTVIYNILEAIRVIAVLVFPFMPDSAGDILNRLGIEDIKSQDFDGIRAWGGLPAGNVITRGTSLFPRVEHEKPEGAPAAKLADIKEEISFQDFEKIDMRVAQVVEAERVKKSDKLVKLKIDVGEERTIVAGIGKDYSPEDLVGKKIVVILNLKPVKLMGVESRGMLLATDTGDRVSLVSFDGDADVGAKIS
;
A
#
# COMPACT_ATOMS: atom_id res chain seq x y z
N MET A 1 -24.85 3.27 15.91
CA MET A 1 -24.07 3.31 14.66
C MET A 1 -22.63 2.96 15.01
N LYS A 2 -21.93 2.16 14.24
CA LYS A 2 -20.52 1.87 14.47
C LYS A 2 -19.67 3.05 13.98
N ASN A 3 -18.55 3.32 14.65
CA ASN A 3 -17.66 4.42 14.31
C ASN A 3 -16.35 3.89 13.73
N PHE A 4 -15.70 4.69 12.88
CA PHE A 4 -14.40 4.41 12.28
C PHE A 4 -13.62 5.71 12.17
N TYR A 5 -12.38 5.72 12.63
CA TYR A 5 -11.49 6.87 12.51
C TYR A 5 -10.14 6.42 11.98
N VAL A 6 -9.73 6.96 10.85
CA VAL A 6 -8.41 6.70 10.26
C VAL A 6 -7.65 8.01 10.05
N THR A 7 -6.35 7.95 10.30
CA THR A 7 -5.44 9.07 10.04
C THR A 7 -4.31 8.64 9.14
N THR A 8 -3.83 9.53 8.29
CA THR A 8 -2.47 9.42 7.73
C THR A 8 -1.46 10.05 8.69
N PRO A 9 -0.13 9.89 8.50
CA PRO A 9 0.82 10.84 9.04
C PRO A 9 0.49 12.23 8.49
N ILE A 10 0.81 13.25 9.25
CA ILE A 10 0.89 14.59 8.67
C ILE A 10 2.22 14.72 7.92
N TYR A 11 2.17 15.29 6.72
CA TYR A 11 3.30 15.27 5.79
C TYR A 11 4.23 16.45 6.02
N TYR A 12 5.52 16.15 6.11
CA TYR A 12 6.55 17.16 6.33
C TYR A 12 6.70 18.06 5.10
N VAL A 13 6.59 19.37 5.28
CA VAL A 13 6.53 20.34 4.16
C VAL A 13 7.91 20.74 3.62
N ASN A 14 8.90 19.87 3.68
CA ASN A 14 10.23 20.11 3.15
C ASN A 14 10.35 19.86 1.64
N ALA A 15 9.36 19.20 1.02
CA ALA A 15 9.33 18.89 -0.41
C ALA A 15 7.89 18.76 -0.93
N SER A 16 7.74 18.79 -2.27
CA SER A 16 6.45 18.56 -2.93
C SER A 16 5.95 17.11 -2.77
N PRO A 17 4.62 16.87 -2.82
CA PRO A 17 4.04 15.54 -2.71
C PRO A 17 4.55 14.56 -3.78
N HIS A 18 4.81 13.31 -3.39
CA HIS A 18 5.23 12.21 -4.26
C HIS A 18 4.34 10.97 -4.09
N ILE A 19 4.62 9.90 -4.87
CA ILE A 19 3.81 8.67 -4.90
C ILE A 19 3.64 8.01 -3.53
N GLY A 20 4.65 8.07 -2.64
CA GLY A 20 4.53 7.53 -1.28
C GLY A 20 3.45 8.23 -0.46
N HIS A 21 3.40 9.57 -0.50
CA HIS A 21 2.33 10.35 0.14
C HIS A 21 0.95 10.01 -0.46
N ALA A 22 0.88 9.90 -1.80
CA ALA A 22 -0.36 9.53 -2.48
C ALA A 22 -0.85 8.14 -2.08
N TYR A 23 0.06 7.16 -1.99
CA TYR A 23 -0.29 5.79 -1.58
C TYR A 23 -0.92 5.76 -0.19
N THR A 24 -0.24 6.30 0.82
CA THR A 24 -0.77 6.33 2.19
C THR A 24 -2.15 6.99 2.25
N THR A 25 -2.32 8.13 1.57
CA THR A 25 -3.58 8.88 1.58
C THR A 25 -4.69 8.14 0.82
N ILE A 26 -4.36 7.47 -0.31
CA ILE A 26 -5.31 6.63 -1.05
C ILE A 26 -5.75 5.42 -0.22
N VAL A 27 -4.83 4.75 0.50
CA VAL A 27 -5.21 3.63 1.41
C VAL A 27 -6.20 4.12 2.48
N ALA A 28 -5.92 5.26 3.12
CA ALA A 28 -6.83 5.84 4.12
C ALA A 28 -8.21 6.20 3.52
N ASP A 29 -8.23 6.75 2.31
CA ASP A 29 -9.48 7.06 1.59
C ASP A 29 -10.26 5.80 1.21
N VAL A 30 -9.57 4.76 0.72
CA VAL A 30 -10.19 3.46 0.39
C VAL A 30 -10.81 2.83 1.65
N MET A 31 -10.10 2.84 2.78
CA MET A 31 -10.64 2.38 4.07
C MET A 31 -11.87 3.20 4.47
N THR A 32 -11.79 4.52 4.39
CA THR A 32 -12.88 5.41 4.76
C THR A 32 -14.13 5.18 3.93
N ARG A 33 -13.98 5.10 2.58
CA ARG A 33 -15.10 4.78 1.69
C ARG A 33 -15.71 3.42 1.97
N PHE A 34 -14.86 2.41 2.19
CA PHE A 34 -15.32 1.06 2.52
C PHE A 34 -16.18 1.06 3.80
N TYR A 35 -15.71 1.68 4.87
CA TYR A 35 -16.46 1.72 6.13
C TYR A 35 -17.71 2.59 6.04
N ARG A 36 -17.71 3.66 5.24
CA ARG A 36 -18.94 4.42 4.92
C ARG A 36 -19.96 3.55 4.20
N MET A 37 -19.54 2.78 3.20
CA MET A 37 -20.39 1.81 2.49
C MET A 37 -20.92 0.69 3.41
N ALA A 38 -20.18 0.33 4.44
CA ALA A 38 -20.58 -0.62 5.48
C ALA A 38 -21.46 0.01 6.59
N GLY A 39 -21.91 1.26 6.44
CA GLY A 39 -22.82 1.95 7.37
C GLY A 39 -22.16 2.51 8.64
N TYR A 40 -20.83 2.68 8.65
CA TYR A 40 -20.13 3.30 9.78
C TYR A 40 -20.15 4.83 9.67
N ARG A 41 -20.26 5.53 10.82
CA ARG A 41 -19.89 6.94 10.93
C ARG A 41 -18.37 7.01 10.88
N SER A 42 -17.81 7.50 9.77
CA SER A 42 -16.36 7.49 9.52
C SER A 42 -15.80 8.91 9.56
N TYR A 43 -14.57 9.04 10.06
CA TYR A 43 -13.80 10.28 10.07
C TYR A 43 -12.38 10.02 9.53
N PHE A 44 -11.93 10.87 8.63
CA PHE A 44 -10.62 10.76 8.00
C PHE A 44 -9.81 12.06 8.19
N LEU A 45 -8.69 11.96 8.91
CA LEU A 45 -7.75 13.04 9.19
C LEU A 45 -6.49 12.88 8.35
N THR A 46 -6.07 13.96 7.72
CA THR A 46 -4.73 14.13 7.12
C THR A 46 -4.25 15.55 7.38
N GLY A 47 -3.01 15.88 6.99
CA GLY A 47 -2.50 17.22 7.21
C GLY A 47 -1.02 17.40 6.89
N THR A 48 -0.45 18.49 7.39
CA THR A 48 0.97 18.84 7.20
C THR A 48 1.67 19.15 8.51
N ASP A 49 2.90 18.64 8.63
CA ASP A 49 3.86 18.95 9.68
C ASP A 49 4.76 20.09 9.18
N GLU A 50 4.72 21.22 9.88
CA GLU A 50 5.21 22.50 9.36
C GLU A 50 6.33 23.13 10.20
N HIS A 51 6.65 22.57 11.36
CA HIS A 51 7.72 23.05 12.25
C HIS A 51 9.02 22.25 12.09
N GLY A 52 10.11 22.74 12.66
CA GLY A 52 11.40 22.05 12.74
C GLY A 52 12.53 22.67 11.89
N ASP A 53 13.74 22.12 12.09
CA ASP A 53 14.98 22.61 11.48
C ASP A 53 14.90 22.57 9.94
N LYS A 54 14.42 21.45 9.36
CA LYS A 54 14.37 21.25 7.90
C LYS A 54 13.44 22.22 7.17
N VAL A 55 12.32 22.59 7.79
CA VAL A 55 11.41 23.55 7.19
C VAL A 55 12.03 24.94 7.24
N ALA A 56 12.69 25.30 8.35
CA ALA A 56 13.39 26.57 8.47
C ALA A 56 14.56 26.67 7.45
N GLU A 57 15.33 25.59 7.26
CA GLU A 57 16.41 25.53 6.25
C GLU A 57 15.86 25.65 4.83
N ALA A 58 14.83 24.85 4.49
CA ALA A 58 14.22 24.88 3.15
C ALA A 58 13.59 26.24 2.82
N ALA A 59 13.01 26.93 3.81
CA ALA A 59 12.52 28.29 3.66
C ALA A 59 13.67 29.29 3.40
N GLY A 60 14.78 29.15 4.15
CA GLY A 60 15.98 29.97 3.96
C GLY A 60 16.59 29.79 2.56
N ASP A 61 16.69 28.56 2.08
CA ASP A 61 17.17 28.23 0.73
C ASP A 61 16.26 28.80 -0.36
N ALA A 62 14.94 28.86 -0.10
CA ALA A 62 13.96 29.47 -0.99
C ALA A 62 13.90 31.02 -0.90
N GLY A 63 14.56 31.62 0.08
CA GLY A 63 14.47 33.07 0.34
C GLY A 63 13.12 33.51 0.90
N GLU A 64 12.40 32.61 1.55
CA GLU A 64 11.06 32.81 2.12
C GLU A 64 11.12 32.79 3.67
N THR A 65 10.09 33.36 4.33
CA THR A 65 9.89 33.08 5.75
C THR A 65 9.42 31.64 5.95
N PRO A 66 9.72 30.99 7.10
CA PRO A 66 9.21 29.64 7.36
C PRO A 66 7.68 29.52 7.27
N GLN A 67 6.93 30.57 7.65
CA GLN A 67 5.47 30.60 7.55
C GLN A 67 5.02 30.63 6.08
N ASP A 68 5.57 31.52 5.25
CA ASP A 68 5.19 31.65 3.83
C ASP A 68 5.54 30.36 3.07
N TYR A 69 6.70 29.76 3.37
CA TYR A 69 7.12 28.50 2.79
C TYR A 69 6.17 27.37 3.17
N ALA A 70 5.84 27.23 4.47
CA ALA A 70 4.90 26.24 4.96
C ALA A 70 3.50 26.41 4.34
N ASP A 71 2.99 27.65 4.25
CA ASP A 71 1.70 27.97 3.62
C ASP A 71 1.67 27.53 2.15
N ARG A 72 2.76 27.79 1.43
CA ARG A 72 2.88 27.44 0.00
C ARG A 72 2.91 25.93 -0.21
N ILE A 73 3.74 25.19 0.54
CA ILE A 73 3.88 23.75 0.37
C ILE A 73 2.66 23.01 0.90
N SER A 74 2.14 23.36 2.08
CA SER A 74 0.89 22.82 2.62
C SER A 74 -0.28 23.01 1.65
N GLY A 75 -0.33 24.19 1.00
CA GLY A 75 -1.28 24.47 -0.06
C GLY A 75 -1.18 23.52 -1.26
N GLN A 76 0.00 22.99 -1.58
CA GLN A 76 0.17 21.97 -2.63
C GLN A 76 -0.48 20.64 -2.23
N PHE A 77 -0.22 20.17 -1.00
CA PHE A 77 -0.86 18.97 -0.46
C PHE A 77 -2.38 19.11 -0.45
N ARG A 78 -2.89 20.20 0.11
CA ARG A 78 -4.34 20.47 0.20
C ARG A 78 -5.03 20.51 -1.16
N LYS A 79 -4.36 21.02 -2.20
CA LYS A 79 -4.88 21.07 -3.58
C LYS A 79 -4.73 19.73 -4.32
N LEU A 80 -3.82 18.85 -3.89
CA LEU A 80 -3.61 17.55 -4.51
C LEU A 80 -4.73 16.56 -4.15
N TRP A 81 -5.17 16.54 -2.89
CA TRP A 81 -6.10 15.52 -2.40
C TRP A 81 -7.41 15.45 -3.19
N PRO A 82 -8.13 16.55 -3.46
CA PRO A 82 -9.34 16.50 -4.31
C PRO A 82 -9.07 15.97 -5.72
N LYS A 83 -7.88 16.25 -6.29
CA LYS A 83 -7.51 15.75 -7.62
C LYS A 83 -7.26 14.25 -7.65
N LEU A 84 -6.98 13.65 -6.49
CA LEU A 84 -6.85 12.20 -6.29
C LEU A 84 -8.12 11.55 -5.72
N ALA A 85 -9.25 12.28 -5.73
CA ALA A 85 -10.53 11.89 -5.14
C ALA A 85 -10.44 11.50 -3.66
N ILE A 86 -9.55 12.12 -2.90
CA ILE A 86 -9.43 11.92 -1.44
C ILE A 86 -10.56 12.66 -0.73
N THR A 87 -11.23 11.98 0.20
CA THR A 87 -12.43 12.47 0.92
C THR A 87 -12.17 12.65 2.41
N ASN A 88 -11.02 13.25 2.75
CA ASN A 88 -10.71 13.58 4.14
C ASN A 88 -11.72 14.59 4.72
N ASP A 89 -12.09 14.36 5.99
CA ASP A 89 -13.01 15.22 6.72
C ASP A 89 -12.29 16.45 7.30
N TYR A 90 -11.02 16.30 7.67
CA TYR A 90 -10.21 17.37 8.22
C TYR A 90 -8.78 17.37 7.64
N PHE A 91 -8.22 18.55 7.47
CA PHE A 91 -6.83 18.78 7.07
C PHE A 91 -6.17 19.66 8.13
N VAL A 92 -5.38 19.04 9.00
CA VAL A 92 -4.70 19.72 10.11
C VAL A 92 -3.36 20.32 9.66
N ARG A 93 -3.02 21.47 10.21
CA ARG A 93 -1.70 22.09 10.09
C ARG A 93 -1.11 22.30 11.48
N THR A 94 0.17 21.97 11.69
CA THR A 94 0.79 22.21 13.01
C THR A 94 0.96 23.71 13.32
N THR A 95 0.86 24.57 12.30
CA THR A 95 0.84 26.03 12.47
C THR A 95 -0.53 26.60 12.85
N ASP A 96 -1.61 25.80 12.81
CA ASP A 96 -2.95 26.27 13.20
C ASP A 96 -2.98 26.65 14.69
N PRO A 97 -3.68 27.75 15.05
CA PRO A 97 -3.77 28.20 16.44
C PRO A 97 -4.30 27.13 17.40
N ASP A 98 -5.34 26.40 17.00
CA ASP A 98 -5.98 25.36 17.83
C ASP A 98 -4.99 24.22 18.10
N HIS A 99 -4.17 23.86 17.11
CA HIS A 99 -3.15 22.84 17.30
C HIS A 99 -2.10 23.28 18.32
N LYS A 100 -1.60 24.51 18.20
CA LYS A 100 -0.63 25.10 19.13
C LYS A 100 -1.15 25.13 20.56
N GLU A 101 -2.44 25.42 20.73
CA GLU A 101 -3.09 25.44 22.06
C GLU A 101 -3.16 24.02 22.67
N VAL A 102 -3.58 23.02 21.89
CA VAL A 102 -3.66 21.63 22.36
C VAL A 102 -2.26 21.10 22.70
N VAL A 103 -1.24 21.38 21.87
CA VAL A 103 0.15 20.99 22.17
C VAL A 103 0.63 21.60 23.48
N ARG A 104 0.42 22.91 23.68
CA ARG A 104 0.81 23.59 24.93
C ARG A 104 0.09 23.03 26.14
N SER A 105 -1.20 22.75 26.02
CA SER A 105 -2.00 22.16 27.11
C SER A 105 -1.48 20.78 27.52
N ILE A 106 -1.16 19.91 26.54
CA ILE A 106 -0.62 18.58 26.81
C ILE A 106 0.78 18.65 27.39
N LEU A 107 1.66 19.51 26.85
CA LEU A 107 3.00 19.74 27.38
C LEU A 107 2.97 20.20 28.84
N GLN A 108 2.09 21.17 29.16
CA GLN A 108 1.92 21.66 30.55
C GLN A 108 1.46 20.54 31.46
N LYS A 109 0.46 19.75 31.03
CA LYS A 109 -0.07 18.62 31.81
C LYS A 109 0.99 17.57 32.13
N VAL A 110 1.84 17.22 31.15
CA VAL A 110 2.93 16.25 31.32
C VAL A 110 4.05 16.83 32.21
N TYR A 111 4.33 18.14 32.10
CA TYR A 111 5.29 18.85 32.95
C TYR A 111 4.83 18.89 34.41
N ASP A 112 3.58 19.26 34.66
CA ASP A 112 2.97 19.30 36.00
C ASP A 112 2.90 17.91 36.62
N GLY A 113 2.78 16.86 35.80
CA GLY A 113 2.87 15.46 36.21
C GLY A 113 4.28 14.99 36.62
N GLY A 114 5.30 15.83 36.42
CA GLY A 114 6.70 15.54 36.75
C GLY A 114 7.41 14.60 35.76
N ASP A 115 6.82 14.38 34.58
CA ASP A 115 7.38 13.53 33.53
C ASP A 115 8.20 14.30 32.49
N ILE A 116 8.33 15.60 32.66
CA ILE A 116 9.29 16.44 31.91
C ILE A 116 10.29 17.05 32.88
N TYR A 117 11.59 16.99 32.54
CA TYR A 117 12.67 17.56 33.32
C TYR A 117 13.71 18.22 32.43
N PHE A 118 14.48 19.16 33.00
CA PHE A 118 15.58 19.84 32.33
C PHE A 118 16.88 19.09 32.61
N GLY A 119 17.71 18.89 31.56
CA GLY A 119 18.97 18.18 31.65
C GLY A 119 19.95 18.56 30.56
N GLU A 120 21.23 18.22 30.77
CA GLU A 120 22.25 18.33 29.73
C GLU A 120 22.40 17.00 29.00
N TYR A 121 22.57 17.06 27.70
CA TYR A 121 22.85 15.91 26.85
C TYR A 121 24.02 16.21 25.92
N GLU A 122 24.90 15.24 25.80
CA GLU A 122 25.98 15.24 24.82
C GLU A 122 25.86 13.96 23.97
N GLY A 123 25.75 14.11 22.65
CA GLY A 123 25.57 12.97 21.77
C GLY A 123 25.73 13.32 20.30
N TYR A 124 25.58 12.31 19.45
CA TYR A 124 25.69 12.41 18.00
C TYR A 124 24.36 12.86 17.39
N TYR A 125 24.28 14.09 16.93
CA TYR A 125 23.06 14.65 16.34
C TYR A 125 23.02 14.47 14.83
N CYS A 126 22.00 13.75 14.32
CA CYS A 126 21.73 13.67 12.89
C CYS A 126 20.71 14.74 12.49
N VAL A 127 21.13 15.69 11.65
CA VAL A 127 20.25 16.74 11.12
C VAL A 127 19.13 16.13 10.28
N GLY A 128 19.42 15.08 9.51
CA GLY A 128 18.44 14.37 8.70
C GLY A 128 17.30 13.72 9.50
N CYS A 129 17.60 13.15 10.67
CA CYS A 129 16.60 12.57 11.58
C CYS A 129 16.07 13.58 12.60
N GLU A 130 16.71 14.75 12.71
CA GLU A 130 16.46 15.77 13.75
C GLU A 130 16.54 15.20 15.18
N ARG A 131 17.35 14.14 15.39
CA ARG A 131 17.50 13.48 16.69
C ARG A 131 18.96 13.17 17.06
N PHE A 132 19.18 12.97 18.36
CA PHE A 132 20.42 12.44 18.88
C PHE A 132 20.48 10.92 18.74
N TYR A 133 21.68 10.41 18.52
CA TYR A 133 22.04 8.99 18.45
C TYR A 133 23.10 8.66 19.49
N ARG A 134 23.06 7.43 20.01
CA ARG A 134 24.21 6.85 20.71
C ARG A 134 25.22 6.35 19.69
N GLU A 135 26.46 6.20 20.13
CA GLU A 135 27.50 5.59 19.31
C GLU A 135 27.12 4.17 18.86
N SER A 136 26.43 3.41 19.73
CA SER A 136 25.93 2.05 19.43
C SER A 136 24.78 1.99 18.41
N GLU A 137 24.10 3.09 18.15
CA GLU A 137 23.05 3.18 17.13
C GLU A 137 23.58 3.56 15.74
N LEU A 138 24.87 3.98 15.65
CA LEU A 138 25.51 4.32 14.40
C LEU A 138 26.05 3.08 13.70
N VAL A 139 25.93 3.04 12.37
CA VAL A 139 26.52 2.00 11.52
C VAL A 139 27.76 2.60 10.85
N ASP A 140 28.92 2.04 11.12
CA ASP A 140 30.22 2.57 10.64
C ASP A 140 30.42 4.08 10.95
N GLY A 141 29.95 4.53 12.13
CA GLY A 141 30.00 5.93 12.56
C GLY A 141 29.03 6.88 11.86
N MET A 142 28.10 6.34 11.06
CA MET A 142 27.08 7.10 10.30
C MET A 142 25.67 6.82 10.83
N CYS A 143 24.77 7.79 10.62
CA CYS A 143 23.35 7.60 10.83
C CYS A 143 22.81 6.49 9.90
N PRO A 144 22.13 5.45 10.41
CA PRO A 144 21.65 4.33 9.60
C PRO A 144 20.60 4.75 8.54
N ASP A 145 19.83 5.82 8.81
CA ASP A 145 18.75 6.26 7.95
C ASP A 145 19.24 7.19 6.82
N HIS A 146 20.23 8.06 7.11
CA HIS A 146 20.69 9.08 6.16
C HIS A 146 22.10 8.83 5.62
N LEU A 147 22.84 7.84 6.16
CA LEU A 147 24.21 7.50 5.80
C LEU A 147 25.15 8.73 5.85
N THR A 148 24.89 9.66 6.78
CA THR A 148 25.69 10.85 7.05
C THR A 148 26.36 10.74 8.42
N VAL A 149 27.54 11.35 8.56
CA VAL A 149 28.24 11.44 9.85
C VAL A 149 27.50 12.44 10.74
N PRO A 150 26.98 12.04 11.91
CA PRO A 150 26.29 12.97 12.81
C PRO A 150 27.30 13.94 13.48
N GLU A 151 26.80 15.11 13.85
CA GLU A 151 27.57 16.10 14.58
C GLU A 151 27.58 15.79 16.09
N THR A 152 28.73 15.87 16.76
CA THR A 152 28.76 15.85 18.23
C THR A 152 28.23 17.16 18.75
N ARG A 153 27.15 17.12 19.53
CA ARG A 153 26.56 18.32 20.14
C ARG A 153 26.34 18.14 21.63
N LYS A 154 26.58 19.22 22.38
CA LYS A 154 26.23 19.32 23.80
C LYS A 154 25.18 20.42 23.94
N GLU A 155 23.99 20.06 24.39
CA GLU A 155 22.87 20.99 24.56
C GLU A 155 22.16 20.73 25.90
N SER A 156 21.66 21.82 26.50
CA SER A 156 20.74 21.72 27.64
C SER A 156 19.31 21.78 27.10
N ASN A 157 18.50 20.78 27.39
CA ASN A 157 17.16 20.63 26.83
C ASN A 157 16.18 20.08 27.86
N TYR A 158 14.89 20.10 27.54
CA TYR A 158 13.85 19.39 28.27
C TYR A 158 13.70 17.98 27.72
N PHE A 159 13.51 17.01 28.65
CA PHE A 159 13.38 15.59 28.34
C PHE A 159 12.06 15.07 28.90
N PHE A 160 11.36 14.25 28.11
CA PHE A 160 10.22 13.46 28.55
C PHE A 160 10.72 12.11 29.07
N ARG A 161 10.30 11.71 30.29
CA ARG A 161 10.66 10.43 30.96
C ARG A 161 10.02 9.23 30.24
N MET A 162 10.36 9.02 28.99
CA MET A 162 9.83 7.94 28.16
C MET A 162 10.22 6.56 28.72
N SER A 163 11.42 6.44 29.29
CA SER A 163 11.95 5.22 29.91
C SER A 163 11.03 4.68 31.02
N LYS A 164 10.36 5.54 31.76
CA LYS A 164 9.38 5.20 32.81
C LYS A 164 8.24 4.31 32.28
N TYR A 165 7.92 4.39 31.02
CA TYR A 165 6.75 3.75 30.40
C TYR A 165 7.10 2.49 29.61
N GLN A 166 8.37 2.05 29.56
CA GLN A 166 8.81 0.90 28.76
C GLN A 166 8.07 -0.39 29.10
N ASP A 167 8.04 -0.78 30.37
CA ASP A 167 7.42 -2.04 30.79
C ASP A 167 5.91 -2.04 30.54
N TRP A 168 5.26 -0.88 30.77
CA TRP A 168 3.86 -0.71 30.44
C TRP A 168 3.59 -0.88 28.95
N LEU A 169 4.40 -0.27 28.09
CA LEU A 169 4.27 -0.35 26.63
C LEU A 169 4.47 -1.77 26.12
N ILE A 170 5.47 -2.49 26.61
CA ILE A 170 5.69 -3.92 26.31
C ILE A 170 4.46 -4.73 26.69
N GLY A 171 3.94 -4.53 27.89
CA GLY A 171 2.72 -5.18 28.36
C GLY A 171 1.52 -4.84 27.49
N HIS A 172 1.36 -3.56 27.12
CA HIS A 172 0.26 -3.11 26.26
C HIS A 172 0.30 -3.76 24.88
N ILE A 173 1.46 -3.76 24.19
CA ILE A 173 1.62 -4.39 22.86
C ILE A 173 1.36 -5.90 22.92
N ARG A 174 1.82 -6.60 23.96
CA ARG A 174 1.62 -8.05 24.12
C ARG A 174 0.17 -8.42 24.40
N ASN A 175 -0.52 -7.63 25.22
CA ASN A 175 -1.91 -7.89 25.60
C ASN A 175 -2.92 -7.46 24.52
N ASN A 176 -2.50 -6.65 23.54
CA ASN A 176 -3.31 -6.18 22.42
C ASN A 176 -2.64 -6.60 21.09
N PRO A 177 -2.83 -7.87 20.64
CA PRO A 177 -2.08 -8.43 19.50
C PRO A 177 -2.25 -7.63 18.19
N ASP A 178 -3.39 -6.92 18.04
CA ASP A 178 -3.70 -6.10 16.87
C ASP A 178 -3.34 -4.61 17.05
N PHE A 179 -2.66 -4.23 18.14
CA PHE A 179 -2.27 -2.85 18.38
C PHE A 179 -1.35 -2.31 17.28
N ILE A 180 -0.36 -3.11 16.85
CA ILE A 180 0.52 -2.81 15.71
C ILE A 180 0.34 -3.89 14.65
N ARG A 181 -0.04 -3.51 13.43
CA ARG A 181 -0.33 -4.40 12.30
C ARG A 181 0.45 -4.01 11.05
N PRO A 182 0.88 -4.96 10.20
CA PRO A 182 0.89 -6.41 10.43
C PRO A 182 1.92 -6.86 11.49
N GLU A 183 1.85 -8.12 11.89
CA GLU A 183 2.63 -8.71 12.98
C GLU A 183 4.14 -8.48 12.89
N ARG A 184 4.71 -8.43 11.69
CA ARG A 184 6.15 -8.16 11.50
C ARG A 184 6.58 -6.86 12.18
N TYR A 185 5.80 -5.79 12.09
CA TYR A 185 6.12 -4.50 12.70
C TYR A 185 5.85 -4.47 14.21
N LYS A 186 4.89 -5.27 14.69
CA LYS A 186 4.75 -5.53 16.13
C LYS A 186 6.02 -6.18 16.69
N ASN A 187 6.55 -7.18 15.98
CA ASN A 187 7.77 -7.87 16.38
C ASN A 187 9.00 -6.96 16.30
N GLU A 188 9.06 -6.07 15.32
CA GLU A 188 10.11 -5.05 15.20
C GLU A 188 10.07 -4.06 16.38
N ALA A 189 8.88 -3.54 16.73
CA ALA A 189 8.70 -2.66 17.89
C ALA A 189 9.07 -3.37 19.20
N LEU A 190 8.67 -4.62 19.39
CA LEU A 190 9.04 -5.42 20.56
C LEU A 190 10.55 -5.74 20.59
N ALA A 191 11.20 -5.93 19.42
CA ALA A 191 12.65 -6.13 19.35
C ALA A 191 13.40 -4.86 19.77
N PHE A 192 12.95 -3.70 19.31
CA PHE A 192 13.50 -2.40 19.75
C PHE A 192 13.36 -2.20 21.27
N LEU A 193 12.23 -2.59 21.86
CA LEU A 193 11.94 -2.47 23.30
C LEU A 193 12.68 -3.51 24.18
N LYS A 194 13.54 -4.38 23.61
CA LYS A 194 14.46 -5.22 24.42
C LYS A 194 15.59 -4.41 25.02
N GLU A 195 16.01 -3.36 24.34
CA GLU A 195 16.99 -2.42 24.85
C GLU A 195 16.32 -1.37 25.75
N PRO A 196 17.00 -0.86 26.78
CA PRO A 196 16.46 0.19 27.64
C PRO A 196 16.10 1.44 26.83
N LEU A 197 14.88 1.94 26.99
CA LEU A 197 14.47 3.20 26.41
C LEU A 197 15.21 4.36 27.08
N GLU A 198 15.67 5.30 26.29
CA GLU A 198 16.10 6.61 26.79
C GLU A 198 14.94 7.59 26.84
N ASP A 199 15.13 8.60 27.69
CA ASP A 199 14.20 9.71 27.76
C ASP A 199 14.27 10.54 26.48
N LEU A 200 13.13 10.99 26.00
CA LEU A 200 13.02 11.69 24.74
C LEU A 200 13.33 13.18 24.93
N CYS A 201 14.34 13.69 24.22
CA CYS A 201 14.60 15.13 24.14
C CYS A 201 13.43 15.81 23.40
N ILE A 202 12.71 16.72 24.08
CA ILE A 202 11.46 17.34 23.59
C ILE A 202 11.58 18.84 23.32
N SER A 203 12.76 19.43 23.39
CA SER A 203 12.92 20.86 23.16
C SER A 203 14.12 21.22 22.30
N ARG A 204 14.12 22.44 21.81
CA ARG A 204 15.26 23.11 21.18
C ARG A 204 15.38 24.54 21.73
N PRO A 205 16.58 25.01 22.08
CA PRO A 205 16.76 26.40 22.51
C PRO A 205 16.47 27.36 21.34
N LYS A 206 15.80 28.46 21.60
CA LYS A 206 15.51 29.50 20.58
C LYS A 206 16.74 30.16 19.99
N THR A 207 17.90 30.04 20.63
CA THR A 207 19.18 30.44 20.05
C THR A 207 19.57 29.61 18.83
N ARG A 208 19.01 28.41 18.71
CA ARG A 208 19.23 27.49 17.59
C ARG A 208 18.05 27.47 16.63
N LEU A 209 16.82 27.26 17.13
CA LEU A 209 15.62 27.11 16.34
C LEU A 209 14.51 28.01 16.91
N THR A 210 14.04 28.95 16.10
CA THR A 210 12.91 29.81 16.46
C THR A 210 11.58 29.36 15.87
N TRP A 211 11.62 28.47 14.87
CA TRP A 211 10.44 27.95 14.16
C TRP A 211 9.91 26.68 14.81
N GLY A 212 8.97 26.87 15.73
CA GLY A 212 8.34 25.80 16.53
C GLY A 212 7.39 26.40 17.58
N ILE A 213 6.66 25.54 18.28
CA ILE A 213 5.77 25.94 19.36
C ILE A 213 6.58 26.23 20.62
N THR A 214 6.47 27.44 21.16
CA THR A 214 7.14 27.81 22.42
C THR A 214 6.60 26.96 23.58
N LEU A 215 7.49 26.43 24.43
CA LEU A 215 7.11 25.67 25.60
C LEU A 215 6.28 26.53 26.57
N PRO A 216 5.20 25.98 27.17
CA PRO A 216 4.36 26.77 28.07
C PRO A 216 5.05 27.13 29.40
N PHE A 217 6.07 26.35 29.81
CA PHE A 217 6.80 26.49 31.07
C PHE A 217 8.19 27.11 30.93
N ASP A 218 8.68 27.35 29.68
CA ASP A 218 9.93 28.08 29.41
C ASP A 218 9.92 28.73 28.03
N GLU A 219 9.88 30.06 28.00
CA GLU A 219 9.79 30.84 26.76
C GLU A 219 11.08 30.83 25.92
N ASN A 220 12.20 30.36 26.46
CA ASN A 220 13.49 30.29 25.74
C ASN A 220 13.61 29.05 24.84
N TYR A 221 12.64 28.14 24.89
CA TYR A 221 12.63 26.89 24.16
C TYR A 221 11.40 26.74 23.27
N VAL A 222 11.57 26.04 22.15
CA VAL A 222 10.47 25.51 21.33
C VAL A 222 10.41 24.00 21.49
N THR A 223 9.21 23.41 21.27
CA THR A 223 9.03 21.96 21.34
C THR A 223 9.70 21.26 20.15
N TYR A 224 10.13 20.03 20.40
CA TYR A 224 10.64 19.11 19.39
C TYR A 224 9.52 18.63 18.47
N VAL A 225 9.84 18.51 17.17
CA VAL A 225 8.89 18.23 16.11
C VAL A 225 7.96 17.05 16.38
N TRP A 226 8.46 15.92 16.93
CA TRP A 226 7.62 14.76 17.19
C TRP A 226 6.63 14.94 18.34
N PHE A 227 6.97 15.72 19.38
CA PHE A 227 6.02 16.04 20.45
C PHE A 227 4.97 17.05 20.00
N ASP A 228 5.27 17.82 18.98
CA ASP A 228 4.34 18.69 18.27
C ASP A 228 3.45 17.85 17.31
N ALA A 229 4.08 17.24 16.31
CA ALA A 229 3.41 16.58 15.21
C ALA A 229 2.39 15.51 15.66
N LEU A 230 2.77 14.61 16.61
CA LEU A 230 1.91 13.49 17.01
C LEU A 230 0.60 13.91 17.67
N ILE A 231 0.53 15.11 18.25
CA ILE A 231 -0.68 15.65 18.89
C ILE A 231 -1.76 16.03 17.87
N ASN A 232 -1.41 16.16 16.58
CA ASN A 232 -2.38 16.44 15.51
C ASN A 232 -3.59 15.50 15.52
N TYR A 233 -3.37 14.22 15.86
CA TYR A 233 -4.41 13.20 15.89
C TYR A 233 -5.52 13.45 16.90
N LEU A 234 -5.20 14.19 17.96
CA LEU A 234 -6.14 14.66 18.97
C LEU A 234 -6.77 16.00 18.55
N THR A 235 -5.94 16.92 18.05
CA THR A 235 -6.40 18.25 17.60
C THR A 235 -7.48 18.14 16.55
N GLY A 236 -7.28 17.28 15.54
CA GLY A 236 -8.19 17.16 14.39
C GLY A 236 -9.58 16.64 14.72
N ILE A 237 -9.78 16.11 15.92
CA ILE A 237 -11.08 15.67 16.46
C ILE A 237 -11.52 16.48 17.68
N GLY A 238 -10.86 17.64 17.94
CA GLY A 238 -11.29 18.61 18.95
C GLY A 238 -11.09 18.18 20.40
N TYR A 239 -9.94 17.51 20.70
CA TYR A 239 -9.55 17.22 22.10
C TYR A 239 -9.49 18.52 22.93
N PRO A 240 -9.89 18.51 24.22
CA PRO A 240 -10.38 17.35 24.99
C PRO A 240 -11.91 17.20 25.03
N ASP A 241 -12.68 18.20 24.59
CA ASP A 241 -14.07 18.32 25.03
C ASP A 241 -15.12 18.05 23.94
N SER A 242 -14.70 17.89 22.67
CA SER A 242 -15.65 17.68 21.58
C SER A 242 -16.39 16.33 21.62
N GLU A 243 -17.53 16.26 20.96
CA GLU A 243 -18.24 15.00 20.71
C GLU A 243 -17.44 14.09 19.79
N GLU A 244 -16.76 14.68 18.79
CA GLU A 244 -15.91 13.97 17.85
C GLU A 244 -14.79 13.25 18.57
N TYR A 245 -14.12 13.89 19.53
CA TYR A 245 -13.07 13.24 20.33
C TYR A 245 -13.63 12.04 21.10
N ARG A 246 -14.74 12.20 21.80
CA ARG A 246 -15.36 11.09 22.56
C ARG A 246 -15.83 9.94 21.67
N THR A 247 -16.25 10.26 20.44
CA THR A 247 -16.79 9.30 19.49
C THR A 247 -15.71 8.56 18.72
N PHE A 248 -14.66 9.26 18.25
CA PHE A 248 -13.71 8.74 17.29
C PHE A 248 -12.38 8.31 17.91
N TRP A 249 -11.93 8.93 19.00
CA TRP A 249 -10.66 8.55 19.61
C TRP A 249 -10.58 7.08 20.03
N PRO A 250 -11.60 6.48 20.68
CA PRO A 250 -11.57 5.07 21.09
C PRO A 250 -11.44 4.06 19.94
N VAL A 251 -11.76 4.46 18.71
CA VAL A 251 -11.71 3.61 17.51
C VAL A 251 -10.65 4.08 16.51
N SER A 252 -9.73 4.93 16.95
CA SER A 252 -8.72 5.56 16.10
C SER A 252 -7.71 4.56 15.58
N GLN A 253 -7.41 4.68 14.29
CA GLN A 253 -6.42 3.87 13.60
C GLN A 253 -5.44 4.80 12.86
N HIS A 254 -4.17 4.69 13.20
CA HIS A 254 -3.13 5.41 12.48
C HIS A 254 -2.59 4.53 11.35
N LEU A 255 -2.49 5.10 10.16
CA LEU A 255 -1.88 4.48 8.98
C LEU A 255 -0.56 5.17 8.70
N ILE A 256 0.55 4.45 8.71
CA ILE A 256 1.90 5.01 8.55
C ILE A 256 2.77 4.16 7.63
N ALA A 257 3.83 4.77 7.09
CA ALA A 257 4.93 4.05 6.47
C ALA A 257 5.94 3.55 7.54
N LYS A 258 6.71 2.53 7.19
CA LYS A 258 7.58 1.79 8.12
C LYS A 258 8.68 2.63 8.80
N ASP A 259 9.16 3.69 8.14
CA ASP A 259 10.22 4.58 8.63
C ASP A 259 9.84 5.35 9.90
N ILE A 260 8.54 5.60 10.09
CA ILE A 260 8.02 6.30 11.27
C ILE A 260 7.35 5.37 12.28
N LEU A 261 7.68 4.06 12.22
CA LEU A 261 7.20 3.08 13.20
C LEU A 261 7.60 3.46 14.64
N LYS A 262 8.85 3.87 14.85
CA LYS A 262 9.36 4.23 16.19
C LYS A 262 8.62 5.42 16.80
N PRO A 263 8.44 6.56 16.11
CA PRO A 263 7.65 7.66 16.63
C PRO A 263 6.20 7.29 16.97
N HIS A 264 5.54 6.51 16.13
CA HIS A 264 4.12 6.18 16.34
C HIS A 264 3.90 4.98 17.25
N GLY A 265 4.77 3.96 17.21
CA GLY A 265 4.62 2.75 18.00
C GLY A 265 5.25 2.82 19.39
N ILE A 266 6.14 3.80 19.64
CA ILE A 266 6.87 3.93 20.91
C ILE A 266 6.68 5.31 21.53
N TYR A 267 7.02 6.41 20.83
CA TYR A 267 6.91 7.75 21.41
C TYR A 267 5.46 8.10 21.69
N TRP A 268 4.59 7.95 20.70
CA TRP A 268 3.19 8.36 20.80
C TRP A 268 2.42 7.66 21.91
N PRO A 269 2.40 6.32 22.05
CA PRO A 269 1.71 5.68 23.16
C PRO A 269 2.27 6.06 24.54
N THR A 270 3.59 6.27 24.66
CA THR A 270 4.20 6.71 25.93
C THR A 270 3.84 8.16 26.27
N MET A 271 3.77 9.05 25.27
CA MET A 271 3.34 10.44 25.44
C MET A 271 1.86 10.49 25.88
N LEU A 272 0.98 9.71 25.24
CA LEU A 272 -0.43 9.58 25.64
C LEU A 272 -0.54 9.09 27.08
N LYS A 273 0.23 8.08 27.45
CA LYS A 273 0.26 7.53 28.81
C LYS A 273 0.70 8.57 29.83
N GLY A 274 1.76 9.33 29.53
CA GLY A 274 2.26 10.43 30.38
C GLY A 274 1.24 11.57 30.52
N ALA A 275 0.48 11.85 29.47
CA ALA A 275 -0.59 12.81 29.48
C ALA A 275 -1.91 12.28 30.12
N GLY A 276 -1.96 11.00 30.55
CA GLY A 276 -3.17 10.38 31.06
C GLY A 276 -4.30 10.30 30.04
N ILE A 277 -3.95 10.08 28.77
CA ILE A 277 -4.87 9.90 27.64
C ILE A 277 -4.81 8.43 27.21
N GLU A 278 -5.97 7.82 26.94
CA GLU A 278 -6.02 6.44 26.40
C GLU A 278 -5.32 6.35 25.05
N THR A 279 -4.71 5.19 24.77
CA THR A 279 -4.06 4.97 23.48
C THR A 279 -5.06 4.80 22.34
N TYR A 280 -4.60 5.05 21.12
CA TYR A 280 -5.32 4.70 19.89
C TYR A 280 -5.51 3.17 19.77
N GLN A 281 -6.45 2.74 18.92
CA GLN A 281 -6.82 1.32 18.79
C GLN A 281 -5.80 0.52 17.96
N HIS A 282 -5.40 1.03 16.79
CA HIS A 282 -4.49 0.31 15.87
C HIS A 282 -3.46 1.23 15.23
N LEU A 283 -2.24 0.72 15.08
CA LEU A 283 -1.19 1.26 14.23
C LEU A 283 -1.02 0.36 13.00
N ASN A 284 -1.40 0.84 11.83
CA ASN A 284 -1.31 0.12 10.57
C ASN A 284 -0.08 0.58 9.80
N VAL A 285 0.87 -0.32 9.57
CA VAL A 285 2.18 0.02 9.01
C VAL A 285 2.33 -0.61 7.63
N HIS A 286 2.60 0.22 6.63
CA HIS A 286 2.88 -0.23 5.27
C HIS A 286 4.34 -0.07 4.87
N GLY A 287 4.77 -0.80 3.83
CA GLY A 287 6.09 -0.66 3.22
C GLY A 287 6.17 0.49 2.22
N TYR A 288 7.26 0.54 1.46
CA TYR A 288 7.52 1.58 0.47
C TYR A 288 7.14 1.16 -0.95
N TRP A 289 6.77 2.15 -1.76
CA TRP A 289 6.85 2.06 -3.21
C TRP A 289 8.26 2.47 -3.63
N ASN A 290 9.08 1.49 -4.00
CA ASN A 290 10.41 1.72 -4.55
C ASN A 290 10.29 2.06 -6.04
N ILE A 291 11.12 2.96 -6.51
CA ILE A 291 11.14 3.37 -7.90
C ILE A 291 12.43 2.83 -8.53
N ASP A 292 12.30 1.94 -9.51
CA ASP A 292 13.44 1.47 -10.28
C ASP A 292 13.91 2.59 -11.23
N ARG A 293 14.97 3.28 -10.81
CA ARG A 293 15.56 4.41 -11.55
C ARG A 293 16.10 4.00 -12.93
N SER A 294 16.39 2.72 -13.16
CA SER A 294 16.97 2.22 -14.41
C SER A 294 15.93 2.08 -15.53
N LYS A 295 14.64 1.98 -15.18
CA LYS A 295 13.53 1.71 -16.11
C LYS A 295 12.61 2.91 -16.35
N MET A 296 12.85 4.05 -15.71
CA MET A 296 12.06 5.26 -15.96
C MET A 296 12.49 5.96 -17.23
N SER A 297 11.53 6.41 -18.02
CA SER A 297 11.83 7.23 -19.20
C SER A 297 12.60 8.48 -18.75
N LYS A 298 13.71 8.78 -19.44
CA LYS A 298 14.60 9.92 -19.12
C LYS A 298 13.89 11.28 -19.07
N SER A 299 12.64 11.36 -19.56
CA SER A 299 11.82 12.56 -19.61
C SER A 299 11.09 12.93 -18.30
N ARG A 300 10.93 11.99 -17.34
CA ARG A 300 10.11 12.21 -16.12
C ARG A 300 10.91 12.52 -14.82
N GLY A 301 12.23 12.48 -14.86
CA GLY A 301 13.07 12.75 -13.69
C GLY A 301 13.05 11.61 -12.64
N THR A 302 13.65 11.84 -11.46
CA THR A 302 13.86 10.84 -10.41
C THR A 302 12.67 10.66 -9.44
N VAL A 303 11.63 11.51 -9.52
CA VAL A 303 10.48 11.50 -8.62
C VAL A 303 9.20 11.30 -9.43
N VAL A 304 8.48 10.21 -9.15
CA VAL A 304 7.15 9.95 -9.76
C VAL A 304 6.12 10.86 -9.11
N LYS A 305 5.59 11.80 -9.89
CA LYS A 305 4.53 12.70 -9.44
C LYS A 305 3.16 12.04 -9.62
N PRO A 306 2.30 12.01 -8.59
CA PRO A 306 0.99 11.39 -8.68
C PRO A 306 0.10 11.96 -9.80
N LEU A 307 0.18 13.28 -10.05
CA LEU A 307 -0.63 13.93 -11.09
C LEU A 307 -0.21 13.51 -12.48
N ASP A 308 1.08 13.29 -12.74
CA ASP A 308 1.55 12.86 -14.07
C ASP A 308 0.97 11.48 -14.43
N LEU A 309 0.93 10.56 -13.46
CA LEU A 309 0.32 9.23 -13.65
C LEU A 309 -1.19 9.32 -13.83
N LYS A 310 -1.86 10.12 -12.98
CA LYS A 310 -3.29 10.37 -13.08
C LYS A 310 -3.66 10.98 -14.45
N ASP A 311 -2.93 11.97 -14.91
CA ASP A 311 -3.24 12.70 -16.15
C ASP A 311 -2.94 11.84 -17.40
N THR A 312 -1.97 10.93 -17.30
CA THR A 312 -1.62 10.01 -18.40
C THR A 312 -2.55 8.81 -18.48
N TYR A 313 -2.86 8.18 -17.34
CA TYR A 313 -3.52 6.86 -17.29
C TYR A 313 -4.93 6.89 -16.68
N GLY A 314 -5.35 8.01 -16.14
CA GLY A 314 -6.61 8.14 -15.41
C GLY A 314 -6.48 7.88 -13.92
N LEU A 315 -7.35 8.54 -13.14
CA LEU A 315 -7.30 8.48 -11.68
C LEU A 315 -7.58 7.08 -11.15
N ASP A 316 -8.66 6.46 -11.61
CA ASP A 316 -9.08 5.17 -11.07
C ASP A 316 -8.12 4.04 -11.44
N ALA A 317 -7.47 4.11 -12.62
CA ALA A 317 -6.42 3.19 -12.99
C ALA A 317 -5.20 3.32 -12.04
N PHE A 318 -4.83 4.55 -11.69
CA PHE A 318 -3.75 4.82 -10.74
C PHE A 318 -4.08 4.31 -9.34
N ARG A 319 -5.29 4.59 -8.82
CA ARG A 319 -5.77 4.10 -7.52
C ARG A 319 -5.80 2.56 -7.49
N TYR A 320 -6.37 1.95 -8.53
CA TYR A 320 -6.42 0.50 -8.68
C TYR A 320 -5.04 -0.14 -8.62
N TYR A 321 -4.09 0.34 -9.41
CA TYR A 321 -2.73 -0.19 -9.47
C TYR A 321 -2.05 -0.16 -8.10
N LEU A 322 -2.10 0.98 -7.41
CA LEU A 322 -1.50 1.12 -6.09
C LEU A 322 -2.07 0.13 -5.07
N MET A 323 -3.36 -0.16 -5.14
CA MET A 323 -4.03 -1.06 -4.21
C MET A 323 -3.92 -2.54 -4.61
N ARG A 324 -3.73 -2.82 -5.91
CA ARG A 324 -3.69 -4.18 -6.46
C ARG A 324 -2.31 -4.81 -6.39
N ASP A 325 -1.26 -4.03 -6.65
CA ASP A 325 0.12 -4.53 -6.75
C ASP A 325 0.92 -4.39 -5.45
N MET A 326 0.37 -3.71 -4.44
CA MET A 326 0.97 -3.61 -3.12
C MET A 326 0.37 -4.66 -2.17
N VAL A 327 1.19 -5.52 -1.62
CA VAL A 327 0.84 -6.32 -0.43
C VAL A 327 1.07 -5.46 0.79
N PHE A 328 -0.02 -5.09 1.50
CA PHE A 328 0.08 -4.21 2.65
C PHE A 328 1.08 -4.73 3.69
N GLY A 329 2.01 -3.87 4.11
CA GLY A 329 3.09 -4.21 5.03
C GLY A 329 4.40 -4.63 4.36
N LEU A 330 4.42 -4.89 3.04
CA LEU A 330 5.63 -5.19 2.27
C LEU A 330 6.03 -4.00 1.40
N ASP A 331 7.28 -3.98 0.96
CA ASP A 331 7.74 -3.06 -0.08
C ASP A 331 7.30 -3.56 -1.46
N SER A 332 7.01 -2.65 -2.37
CA SER A 332 6.73 -2.97 -3.77
C SER A 332 7.54 -2.07 -4.70
N ASN A 333 7.77 -2.54 -5.93
CA ASN A 333 8.50 -1.77 -6.93
C ASN A 333 7.50 -1.18 -7.94
N PHE A 334 7.53 0.13 -8.12
CA PHE A 334 6.77 0.78 -9.19
C PHE A 334 7.45 0.55 -10.52
N SER A 335 6.68 0.05 -11.49
CA SER A 335 7.07 -0.09 -12.88
C SER A 335 5.94 0.41 -13.78
N GLU A 336 6.26 1.33 -14.70
CA GLU A 336 5.29 1.87 -15.65
C GLU A 336 4.77 0.77 -16.60
N ASP A 337 5.66 -0.16 -17.01
CA ASP A 337 5.29 -1.33 -17.82
C ASP A 337 4.28 -2.23 -17.12
N ALA A 338 4.52 -2.54 -15.84
CA ALA A 338 3.58 -3.33 -15.02
C ALA A 338 2.26 -2.59 -14.85
N PHE A 339 2.29 -1.29 -14.68
CA PHE A 339 1.09 -0.46 -14.58
C PHE A 339 0.26 -0.52 -15.86
N VAL A 340 0.87 -0.30 -17.04
CA VAL A 340 0.18 -0.38 -18.33
C VAL A 340 -0.34 -1.80 -18.60
N GLN A 341 0.45 -2.83 -18.28
CA GLN A 341 0.00 -4.21 -18.41
C GLN A 341 -1.26 -4.47 -17.56
N ARG A 342 -1.28 -3.96 -16.32
CA ARG A 342 -2.42 -4.10 -15.41
C ARG A 342 -3.66 -3.36 -15.92
N ILE A 343 -3.50 -2.13 -16.46
CA ILE A 343 -4.60 -1.40 -17.09
C ILE A 343 -5.19 -2.20 -18.24
N ASN A 344 -4.35 -2.71 -19.13
CA ASN A 344 -4.81 -3.40 -20.33
C ASN A 344 -5.47 -4.75 -20.01
N ALA A 345 -4.89 -5.53 -19.10
CA ALA A 345 -5.42 -6.85 -18.73
C ALA A 345 -6.68 -6.73 -17.85
N ASP A 346 -6.54 -6.12 -16.70
CA ASP A 346 -7.59 -6.13 -15.68
C ASP A 346 -8.70 -5.12 -16.00
N LEU A 347 -8.33 -3.87 -16.31
CA LEU A 347 -9.31 -2.80 -16.44
C LEU A 347 -9.95 -2.76 -17.84
N ALA A 348 -9.15 -2.78 -18.91
CA ALA A 348 -9.70 -2.70 -20.26
C ALA A 348 -10.33 -4.03 -20.72
N ASN A 349 -9.59 -5.15 -20.58
CA ASN A 349 -10.07 -6.44 -21.09
C ASN A 349 -11.12 -7.08 -20.18
N ASP A 350 -10.88 -7.15 -18.86
CA ASP A 350 -11.81 -7.86 -17.99
C ASP A 350 -13.03 -7.01 -17.65
N LEU A 351 -12.86 -5.90 -16.91
CA LEU A 351 -13.97 -5.07 -16.44
C LEU A 351 -14.59 -4.24 -17.55
N GLY A 352 -13.78 -3.52 -18.32
CA GLY A 352 -14.27 -2.61 -19.38
C GLY A 352 -15.00 -3.34 -20.48
N ASN A 353 -14.47 -4.50 -20.93
CA ASN A 353 -15.15 -5.33 -21.92
C ASN A 353 -16.42 -5.98 -21.36
N LEU A 354 -16.41 -6.45 -20.10
CA LEU A 354 -17.63 -6.98 -19.45
C LEU A 354 -18.76 -5.96 -19.51
N VAL A 355 -18.51 -4.73 -19.05
CA VAL A 355 -19.52 -3.66 -19.01
C VAL A 355 -19.97 -3.31 -20.44
N SER A 356 -19.06 -3.03 -21.35
CA SER A 356 -19.38 -2.59 -22.71
C SER A 356 -20.20 -3.61 -23.50
N ARG A 357 -19.81 -4.90 -23.47
CA ARG A 357 -20.55 -5.96 -24.17
C ARG A 357 -21.92 -6.22 -23.57
N SER A 358 -22.03 -6.17 -22.23
CA SER A 358 -23.30 -6.41 -21.53
C SER A 358 -24.33 -5.32 -21.83
N LEU A 359 -23.93 -4.05 -21.72
CA LEU A 359 -24.81 -2.93 -22.08
C LEU A 359 -25.19 -2.97 -23.57
N SER A 360 -24.26 -3.38 -24.45
CA SER A 360 -24.56 -3.54 -25.89
C SER A 360 -25.58 -4.65 -26.15
N MET A 361 -25.50 -5.77 -25.43
CA MET A 361 -26.48 -6.86 -25.53
C MET A 361 -27.85 -6.42 -25.01
N THR A 362 -27.90 -5.69 -23.90
CA THR A 362 -29.15 -5.16 -23.34
C THR A 362 -29.83 -4.20 -24.29
N VAL A 363 -29.11 -3.29 -24.91
CA VAL A 363 -29.67 -2.40 -25.95
C VAL A 363 -30.18 -3.17 -27.14
N LYS A 364 -29.45 -4.20 -27.56
CA LYS A 364 -29.83 -5.00 -28.75
C LYS A 364 -30.99 -5.95 -28.52
N TYR A 365 -31.08 -6.58 -27.34
CA TYR A 365 -32.02 -7.68 -27.08
C TYR A 365 -33.18 -7.31 -26.16
N CYS A 366 -33.02 -6.22 -25.35
CA CYS A 366 -34.02 -5.80 -24.35
C CYS A 366 -34.36 -4.30 -24.49
N ASP A 367 -34.26 -3.75 -25.70
CA ASP A 367 -34.62 -2.35 -26.03
C ASP A 367 -33.99 -1.30 -25.09
N GLY A 368 -32.78 -1.60 -24.59
CA GLY A 368 -32.06 -0.71 -23.68
C GLY A 368 -32.68 -0.60 -22.28
N ARG A 369 -33.45 -1.59 -21.85
CA ARG A 369 -34.03 -1.65 -20.52
C ARG A 369 -33.59 -2.90 -19.78
N VAL A 370 -33.44 -2.78 -18.46
CA VAL A 370 -33.23 -3.94 -17.59
C VAL A 370 -34.46 -4.83 -17.66
N PRO A 371 -34.34 -6.09 -18.10
CA PRO A 371 -35.46 -7.00 -18.19
C PRO A 371 -35.88 -7.55 -16.82
N GLU A 372 -37.06 -8.17 -16.74
CA GLU A 372 -37.46 -8.98 -15.59
C GLU A 372 -36.74 -10.33 -15.62
N ALA A 373 -36.40 -10.87 -14.44
CA ALA A 373 -35.77 -12.18 -14.30
C ALA A 373 -36.71 -13.18 -13.63
N VAL A 374 -36.52 -14.45 -13.99
CA VAL A 374 -37.20 -15.60 -13.37
C VAL A 374 -36.12 -16.55 -12.87
N ASP A 375 -36.30 -17.14 -11.71
CA ASP A 375 -35.33 -18.09 -11.14
C ASP A 375 -35.07 -19.26 -12.08
N HIS A 376 -33.81 -19.59 -12.28
CA HIS A 376 -33.40 -20.72 -13.11
C HIS A 376 -32.23 -21.48 -12.44
N PRO A 377 -32.30 -22.83 -12.38
CA PRO A 377 -31.28 -23.65 -11.68
C PRO A 377 -29.84 -23.43 -12.17
N ASP A 378 -29.66 -23.16 -13.46
CA ASP A 378 -28.34 -22.98 -14.06
C ASP A 378 -27.63 -21.70 -13.63
N ASP A 379 -28.30 -20.77 -12.94
CA ASP A 379 -27.75 -19.49 -12.52
C ASP A 379 -27.20 -19.54 -11.08
N GLY A 380 -27.44 -20.67 -10.38
CA GLY A 380 -27.05 -20.85 -8.98
C GLY A 380 -25.58 -20.56 -8.69
N SER A 381 -24.67 -21.00 -9.55
CA SER A 381 -23.22 -20.79 -9.35
C SER A 381 -22.81 -19.31 -9.33
N LEU A 382 -23.42 -18.47 -10.18
CA LEU A 382 -23.16 -17.03 -10.22
C LEU A 382 -23.72 -16.36 -8.96
N ILE A 383 -24.95 -16.69 -8.58
CA ILE A 383 -25.66 -16.11 -7.43
C ILE A 383 -24.96 -16.51 -6.11
N GLU A 384 -24.60 -17.79 -5.97
CA GLU A 384 -23.87 -18.29 -4.79
C GLU A 384 -22.48 -17.64 -4.63
N ARG A 385 -21.77 -17.42 -5.75
CA ARG A 385 -20.47 -16.72 -5.71
C ARG A 385 -20.63 -15.27 -5.31
N ALA A 386 -21.67 -14.58 -5.81
CA ALA A 386 -22.00 -13.21 -5.41
C ALA A 386 -22.29 -13.11 -3.90
N ALA A 387 -23.06 -14.05 -3.34
CA ALA A 387 -23.39 -14.08 -1.91
C ALA A 387 -22.15 -14.23 -1.00
N LYS A 388 -21.09 -14.90 -1.47
CA LYS A 388 -19.82 -15.09 -0.73
C LYS A 388 -18.86 -13.90 -0.88
N LEU A 389 -19.03 -13.09 -1.92
CA LEU A 389 -18.05 -12.07 -2.31
C LEU A 389 -17.91 -10.94 -1.28
N LEU A 390 -19.03 -10.35 -0.83
CA LEU A 390 -18.98 -9.29 0.18
C LEU A 390 -18.35 -9.75 1.50
N PRO A 391 -18.70 -10.91 2.10
CA PRO A 391 -18.00 -11.43 3.28
C PRO A 391 -16.49 -11.60 3.11
N GLU A 392 -16.02 -12.06 1.94
CA GLU A 392 -14.60 -12.19 1.62
C GLU A 392 -13.91 -10.83 1.55
N VAL A 393 -14.53 -9.86 0.87
CA VAL A 393 -14.02 -8.49 0.76
C VAL A 393 -13.96 -7.85 2.16
N GLU A 394 -15.00 -7.99 2.99
CA GLU A 394 -15.02 -7.51 4.37
C GLU A 394 -13.89 -8.14 5.22
N ALA A 395 -13.63 -9.45 5.06
CA ALA A 395 -12.55 -10.14 5.76
C ALA A 395 -11.17 -9.63 5.31
N ALA A 396 -10.98 -9.40 4.03
CA ALA A 396 -9.75 -8.85 3.47
C ALA A 396 -9.48 -7.42 3.98
N PHE A 397 -10.51 -6.57 4.08
CA PHE A 397 -10.37 -5.22 4.66
C PHE A 397 -10.00 -5.26 6.14
N ARG A 398 -10.66 -6.11 6.94
CA ARG A 398 -10.32 -6.27 8.38
C ARG A 398 -8.87 -6.70 8.59
N SER A 399 -8.32 -7.50 7.70
CA SER A 399 -6.93 -7.98 7.75
C SER A 399 -5.94 -7.12 6.93
N LEU A 400 -6.36 -5.94 6.42
CA LEU A 400 -5.58 -5.01 5.61
C LEU A 400 -5.01 -5.64 4.31
N GLN A 401 -5.69 -6.67 3.78
CA GLN A 401 -5.29 -7.36 2.56
C GLN A 401 -6.07 -6.84 1.33
N PHE A 402 -5.94 -5.55 1.04
CA PHE A 402 -6.70 -4.87 -0.01
C PHE A 402 -6.51 -5.50 -1.40
N HIS A 403 -5.30 -5.96 -1.71
CA HIS A 403 -5.02 -6.70 -2.95
C HIS A 403 -5.86 -7.98 -3.06
N LYS A 404 -6.11 -8.71 -1.95
CA LYS A 404 -6.96 -9.91 -1.96
C LYS A 404 -8.44 -9.55 -2.15
N ALA A 405 -8.90 -8.44 -1.59
CA ALA A 405 -10.25 -7.95 -1.88
C ALA A 405 -10.43 -7.74 -3.39
N LEU A 406 -9.48 -7.09 -4.05
CA LEU A 406 -9.50 -6.89 -5.50
C LEU A 406 -9.38 -8.22 -6.26
N ILE A 407 -8.57 -9.18 -5.81
CA ILE A 407 -8.49 -10.51 -6.44
C ILE A 407 -9.86 -11.19 -6.40
N SER A 408 -10.54 -11.25 -5.25
CA SER A 408 -11.87 -11.87 -5.14
C SER A 408 -12.92 -11.20 -6.04
N ILE A 409 -12.84 -9.86 -6.18
CA ILE A 409 -13.73 -9.12 -7.10
C ILE A 409 -13.42 -9.49 -8.56
N TRP A 410 -12.14 -9.59 -8.95
CA TRP A 410 -11.72 -9.96 -10.31
C TRP A 410 -12.07 -11.41 -10.66
N GLU A 411 -12.00 -12.33 -9.71
CA GLU A 411 -12.52 -13.69 -9.87
C GLU A 411 -14.02 -13.70 -10.20
N PHE A 412 -14.80 -12.81 -9.57
CA PHE A 412 -16.23 -12.68 -9.87
C PHE A 412 -16.47 -12.02 -11.23
N ILE A 413 -15.66 -11.04 -11.64
CA ILE A 413 -15.68 -10.45 -13.00
C ILE A 413 -15.42 -11.56 -14.03
N ASN A 414 -14.42 -12.39 -13.83
CA ASN A 414 -14.06 -13.49 -14.72
C ASN A 414 -15.15 -14.58 -14.79
N LEU A 415 -15.76 -14.90 -13.65
CA LEU A 415 -16.91 -15.79 -13.60
C LEU A 415 -18.09 -15.23 -14.40
N THR A 416 -18.36 -13.92 -14.27
CA THR A 416 -19.46 -13.26 -15.02
C THR A 416 -19.17 -13.25 -16.52
N ASN A 417 -17.91 -12.99 -16.93
CA ASN A 417 -17.50 -13.10 -18.33
C ASN A 417 -17.69 -14.52 -18.88
N ARG A 418 -17.36 -15.54 -18.10
CA ARG A 418 -17.56 -16.96 -18.45
C ARG A 418 -19.03 -17.31 -18.53
N TYR A 419 -19.85 -16.84 -17.59
CA TYR A 419 -21.30 -17.03 -17.60
C TYR A 419 -21.92 -16.52 -18.90
N ILE A 420 -21.50 -15.35 -19.42
CA ILE A 420 -21.97 -14.85 -20.72
C ILE A 420 -21.64 -15.83 -21.86
N VAL A 421 -20.46 -16.42 -21.86
CA VAL A 421 -20.04 -17.37 -22.92
C VAL A 421 -20.82 -18.68 -22.81
N GLU A 422 -21.02 -19.19 -21.60
CA GLU A 422 -21.71 -20.45 -21.35
C GLU A 422 -23.23 -20.36 -21.60
N ARG A 423 -23.85 -19.19 -21.37
CA ARG A 423 -25.30 -18.98 -21.58
C ARG A 423 -25.66 -18.52 -22.98
N GLU A 424 -24.70 -18.15 -23.80
CA GLU A 424 -24.86 -17.79 -25.21
C GLU A 424 -26.10 -16.90 -25.52
N PRO A 425 -26.24 -15.69 -24.89
CA PRO A 425 -27.43 -14.86 -25.08
C PRO A 425 -27.71 -14.51 -26.56
N TRP A 426 -26.68 -14.54 -27.41
CA TRP A 426 -26.83 -14.36 -28.87
C TRP A 426 -27.48 -15.55 -29.56
N VAL A 427 -27.46 -16.75 -28.97
CA VAL A 427 -28.18 -17.95 -29.45
C VAL A 427 -29.62 -17.89 -28.94
N LEU A 428 -29.84 -17.63 -27.65
CA LEU A 428 -31.15 -17.46 -27.04
C LEU A 428 -32.00 -16.41 -27.79
N ALA A 429 -31.37 -15.31 -28.20
CA ALA A 429 -32.04 -14.22 -28.93
C ALA A 429 -32.60 -14.62 -30.31
N LYS A 430 -32.21 -15.78 -30.87
CA LYS A 430 -32.70 -16.27 -32.14
C LYS A 430 -33.99 -17.11 -32.01
N ASP A 431 -34.28 -17.58 -30.79
CA ASP A 431 -35.44 -18.40 -30.48
C ASP A 431 -36.48 -17.60 -29.68
N PRO A 432 -37.63 -17.25 -30.27
CA PRO A 432 -38.68 -16.52 -29.54
C PRO A 432 -39.23 -17.27 -28.32
N SER A 433 -39.16 -18.60 -28.28
CA SER A 433 -39.60 -19.40 -27.15
C SER A 433 -38.62 -19.30 -25.94
N ALA A 434 -37.39 -18.92 -26.18
CA ALA A 434 -36.37 -18.75 -25.16
C ALA A 434 -36.34 -17.31 -24.55
N ARG A 435 -37.33 -16.46 -24.86
CA ARG A 435 -37.34 -15.05 -24.45
C ARG A 435 -37.16 -14.87 -22.93
N ALA A 436 -37.92 -15.57 -22.11
CA ALA A 436 -37.83 -15.47 -20.64
C ALA A 436 -36.45 -15.89 -20.14
N ARG A 437 -35.81 -16.88 -20.77
CA ARG A 437 -34.46 -17.29 -20.43
C ARG A 437 -33.43 -16.23 -20.82
N LEU A 438 -33.56 -15.64 -21.99
CA LEU A 438 -32.72 -14.52 -22.44
C LEU A 438 -32.81 -13.35 -21.47
N ASP A 439 -34.01 -12.95 -21.08
CA ASP A 439 -34.27 -11.85 -20.15
C ASP A 439 -33.59 -12.10 -18.80
N THR A 440 -33.72 -13.30 -18.25
CA THR A 440 -33.06 -13.72 -17.00
C THR A 440 -31.53 -13.68 -17.13
N VAL A 441 -30.97 -14.20 -18.23
CA VAL A 441 -29.50 -14.16 -18.45
C VAL A 441 -29.00 -12.73 -18.51
N ILE A 442 -29.67 -11.85 -19.26
CA ILE A 442 -29.26 -10.42 -19.34
C ILE A 442 -29.39 -9.74 -17.97
N TYR A 443 -30.52 -9.98 -17.26
CA TYR A 443 -30.68 -9.44 -15.90
C TYR A 443 -29.54 -9.83 -14.97
N ASN A 444 -29.20 -11.12 -14.91
CA ASN A 444 -28.16 -11.64 -14.03
C ASN A 444 -26.79 -11.04 -14.34
N ILE A 445 -26.47 -10.80 -15.61
CA ILE A 445 -25.24 -10.13 -16.01
C ILE A 445 -25.23 -8.68 -15.51
N LEU A 446 -26.34 -7.94 -15.67
CA LEU A 446 -26.44 -6.55 -15.24
C LEU A 446 -26.40 -6.43 -13.71
N GLU A 447 -27.05 -7.35 -12.99
CA GLU A 447 -27.00 -7.41 -11.52
C GLU A 447 -25.58 -7.72 -11.02
N ALA A 448 -24.87 -8.64 -11.68
CA ALA A 448 -23.46 -8.88 -11.35
C ALA A 448 -22.60 -7.62 -11.54
N ILE A 449 -22.83 -6.85 -12.60
CA ILE A 449 -22.14 -5.58 -12.86
C ILE A 449 -22.48 -4.55 -11.77
N ARG A 450 -23.74 -4.48 -11.29
CA ARG A 450 -24.12 -3.62 -10.17
C ARG A 450 -23.35 -3.98 -8.90
N VAL A 451 -23.31 -5.25 -8.54
CA VAL A 451 -22.56 -5.77 -7.38
C VAL A 451 -21.07 -5.43 -7.50
N ILE A 452 -20.48 -5.66 -8.68
CA ILE A 452 -19.08 -5.30 -8.96
C ILE A 452 -18.86 -3.80 -8.76
N ALA A 453 -19.72 -2.95 -9.33
CA ALA A 453 -19.59 -1.50 -9.22
C ALA A 453 -19.60 -1.01 -7.76
N VAL A 454 -20.50 -1.55 -6.93
CA VAL A 454 -20.58 -1.24 -5.50
C VAL A 454 -19.30 -1.65 -4.77
N LEU A 455 -18.74 -2.83 -5.07
CA LEU A 455 -17.54 -3.35 -4.41
C LEU A 455 -16.24 -2.66 -4.87
N VAL A 456 -16.16 -2.18 -6.12
CA VAL A 456 -14.98 -1.44 -6.59
C VAL A 456 -15.02 0.05 -6.25
N PHE A 457 -16.17 0.58 -5.80
CA PHE A 457 -16.32 2.00 -5.47
C PHE A 457 -15.28 2.54 -4.48
N PRO A 458 -14.88 1.85 -3.42
CA PRO A 458 -13.82 2.34 -2.54
C PRO A 458 -12.49 2.58 -3.26
N PHE A 459 -12.17 1.76 -4.24
CA PHE A 459 -10.93 1.79 -5.01
C PHE A 459 -10.99 2.74 -6.21
N MET A 460 -12.08 2.66 -6.97
CA MET A 460 -12.29 3.34 -8.26
C MET A 460 -13.64 4.08 -8.28
N PRO A 461 -13.74 5.21 -7.53
CA PRO A 461 -15.02 5.87 -7.32
C PRO A 461 -15.67 6.42 -8.59
N ASP A 462 -14.88 6.97 -9.52
CA ASP A 462 -15.39 7.58 -10.74
C ASP A 462 -15.95 6.52 -11.70
N SER A 463 -15.21 5.42 -11.90
CA SER A 463 -15.61 4.30 -12.75
C SER A 463 -16.81 3.56 -12.18
N ALA A 464 -16.86 3.35 -10.87
CA ALA A 464 -18.01 2.74 -10.21
C ALA A 464 -19.28 3.59 -10.37
N GLY A 465 -19.15 4.91 -10.20
CA GLY A 465 -20.24 5.85 -10.43
C GLY A 465 -20.73 5.84 -11.88
N ASP A 466 -19.82 5.84 -12.84
CA ASP A 466 -20.16 5.76 -14.26
C ASP A 466 -20.88 4.43 -14.59
N ILE A 467 -20.42 3.28 -14.07
CA ILE A 467 -21.09 2.00 -14.26
C ILE A 467 -22.52 2.05 -13.71
N LEU A 468 -22.73 2.54 -12.48
CA LEU A 468 -24.07 2.63 -11.88
C LEU A 468 -24.98 3.57 -12.64
N ASN A 469 -24.49 4.74 -13.07
CA ASN A 469 -25.25 5.65 -13.93
C ASN A 469 -25.68 4.99 -15.25
N ARG A 470 -24.82 4.18 -15.86
CA ARG A 470 -25.16 3.44 -17.08
C ARG A 470 -26.20 2.36 -16.85
N LEU A 471 -26.31 1.84 -15.62
CA LEU A 471 -27.39 0.91 -15.20
C LEU A 471 -28.69 1.64 -14.81
N GLY A 472 -28.76 2.96 -14.96
CA GLY A 472 -29.92 3.78 -14.59
C GLY A 472 -30.03 3.99 -13.08
N ILE A 473 -28.93 3.95 -12.34
CA ILE A 473 -28.84 4.23 -10.90
C ILE A 473 -28.14 5.57 -10.73
N GLU A 474 -28.89 6.63 -10.51
CA GLU A 474 -28.37 8.02 -10.48
C GLU A 474 -27.67 8.36 -9.16
N ASP A 475 -28.13 7.80 -8.04
CA ASP A 475 -27.57 8.10 -6.72
C ASP A 475 -26.71 6.95 -6.20
N ILE A 476 -25.40 7.08 -6.30
CA ILE A 476 -24.44 6.11 -5.77
C ILE A 476 -24.53 6.00 -4.25
N LYS A 477 -24.98 7.06 -3.54
CA LYS A 477 -25.11 7.03 -2.08
C LYS A 477 -26.28 6.14 -1.62
N SER A 478 -27.20 5.83 -2.53
CA SER A 478 -28.25 4.84 -2.27
C SER A 478 -27.76 3.41 -2.38
N GLN A 479 -26.54 3.20 -2.88
CA GLN A 479 -25.90 1.90 -3.07
C GLN A 479 -24.85 1.67 -1.98
N ASP A 480 -25.24 0.95 -0.95
CA ASP A 480 -24.35 0.50 0.14
C ASP A 480 -24.13 -1.01 0.10
N PHE A 481 -23.38 -1.54 1.05
CA PHE A 481 -23.14 -2.98 1.12
C PHE A 481 -24.38 -3.77 1.53
N ASP A 482 -25.33 -3.19 2.25
CA ASP A 482 -26.58 -3.87 2.58
C ASP A 482 -27.41 -4.11 1.32
N GLY A 483 -27.38 -3.19 0.34
CA GLY A 483 -28.06 -3.32 -0.95
C GLY A 483 -27.51 -4.42 -1.87
N ILE A 484 -26.34 -4.99 -1.57
CA ILE A 484 -25.73 -6.10 -2.34
C ILE A 484 -25.67 -7.43 -1.57
N ARG A 485 -26.17 -7.49 -0.33
CA ARG A 485 -26.22 -8.74 0.45
C ARG A 485 -27.18 -9.76 -0.15
N ALA A 486 -28.23 -9.29 -0.79
CA ALA A 486 -29.17 -10.13 -1.53
C ALA A 486 -29.06 -9.87 -3.03
N TRP A 487 -29.13 -10.93 -3.80
CA TRP A 487 -29.20 -10.87 -5.26
C TRP A 487 -30.55 -10.28 -5.71
N GLY A 488 -30.56 -9.55 -6.83
CA GLY A 488 -31.78 -9.02 -7.40
C GLY A 488 -32.11 -7.58 -7.02
N GLY A 489 -31.09 -6.79 -6.63
CA GLY A 489 -31.25 -5.40 -6.26
C GLY A 489 -31.35 -4.40 -7.42
N LEU A 490 -31.08 -4.82 -8.66
CA LEU A 490 -31.22 -3.95 -9.85
C LEU A 490 -32.70 -3.86 -10.27
N PRO A 491 -33.32 -2.66 -10.27
CA PRO A 491 -34.73 -2.53 -10.66
C PRO A 491 -34.93 -2.86 -12.13
N ALA A 492 -35.91 -3.74 -12.43
CA ALA A 492 -36.36 -3.97 -13.79
C ALA A 492 -36.96 -2.69 -14.39
N GLY A 493 -36.81 -2.51 -15.69
CA GLY A 493 -37.28 -1.32 -16.41
C GLY A 493 -36.32 -0.14 -16.43
N ASN A 494 -35.24 -0.13 -15.61
CA ASN A 494 -34.21 0.90 -15.68
C ASN A 494 -33.67 1.06 -17.09
N VAL A 495 -33.43 2.31 -17.50
CA VAL A 495 -32.90 2.62 -18.84
C VAL A 495 -31.38 2.50 -18.82
N ILE A 496 -30.87 1.68 -19.73
CA ILE A 496 -29.44 1.44 -19.89
C ILE A 496 -28.84 2.45 -20.89
N THR A 497 -27.69 2.99 -20.54
CA THR A 497 -26.90 3.83 -21.46
C THR A 497 -25.55 3.19 -21.75
N ARG A 498 -25.07 3.26 -23.01
CA ARG A 498 -23.80 2.61 -23.39
C ARG A 498 -22.58 3.36 -22.90
N GLY A 499 -22.54 4.67 -23.03
CA GLY A 499 -21.37 5.48 -22.76
C GLY A 499 -20.14 5.18 -23.67
N THR A 500 -19.03 5.83 -23.36
CA THR A 500 -17.70 5.56 -23.97
C THR A 500 -17.00 4.40 -23.27
N SER A 501 -15.82 3.95 -23.77
CA SER A 501 -15.00 2.95 -23.07
C SER A 501 -14.63 3.45 -21.67
N LEU A 502 -14.84 2.63 -20.64
CA LEU A 502 -14.46 2.94 -19.25
C LEU A 502 -12.94 3.08 -19.12
N PHE A 503 -12.23 2.14 -19.72
CA PHE A 503 -10.77 2.09 -19.72
C PHE A 503 -10.32 1.86 -21.16
N PRO A 504 -9.86 2.93 -21.89
CA PRO A 504 -9.24 2.75 -23.17
C PRO A 504 -7.93 1.96 -23.01
N ARG A 505 -7.61 1.14 -24.00
CA ARG A 505 -6.29 0.48 -24.04
C ARG A 505 -5.20 1.53 -24.14
N VAL A 506 -4.16 1.34 -23.35
CA VAL A 506 -2.95 2.15 -23.42
C VAL A 506 -1.99 1.46 -24.41
N GLU A 507 -1.72 2.14 -25.51
CA GLU A 507 -0.69 1.71 -26.43
C GLU A 507 0.67 2.15 -25.85
N HIS A 508 1.58 1.20 -25.61
CA HIS A 508 2.95 1.53 -25.34
C HIS A 508 3.59 1.96 -26.68
N GLU A 509 3.92 3.22 -26.82
CA GLU A 509 4.98 3.58 -27.76
C GLU A 509 6.25 2.88 -27.26
N LYS A 510 6.60 1.74 -27.89
CA LYS A 510 7.94 1.19 -27.69
C LYS A 510 8.90 2.33 -28.03
N PRO A 511 9.85 2.70 -27.12
CA PRO A 511 10.83 3.70 -27.47
C PRO A 511 11.44 3.30 -28.80
N GLU A 512 11.32 4.17 -29.79
CA GLU A 512 11.99 3.99 -31.09
C GLU A 512 13.49 3.81 -30.80
N GLY A 513 13.98 2.58 -30.98
CA GLY A 513 15.39 2.27 -30.77
C GLY A 513 15.71 1.31 -29.61
N ALA A 514 14.77 0.78 -28.84
CA ALA A 514 15.06 -0.44 -28.10
C ALA A 514 15.29 -1.55 -29.13
N PRO A 515 16.47 -2.16 -29.21
CA PRO A 515 16.67 -3.30 -30.09
C PRO A 515 15.62 -4.32 -29.65
N ALA A 516 14.73 -4.72 -30.58
CA ALA A 516 13.92 -5.90 -30.40
C ALA A 516 14.87 -6.97 -29.90
N ALA A 517 14.61 -7.53 -28.68
CA ALA A 517 15.40 -8.65 -28.22
C ALA A 517 15.38 -9.62 -29.40
N LYS A 518 16.53 -9.78 -30.08
CA LYS A 518 16.66 -10.80 -31.11
C LYS A 518 16.25 -12.05 -30.38
N LEU A 519 15.10 -12.61 -30.77
CA LEU A 519 14.76 -13.97 -30.37
C LEU A 519 16.01 -14.76 -30.70
N ALA A 520 16.69 -15.28 -29.67
CA ALA A 520 17.78 -16.21 -29.88
C ALA A 520 17.23 -17.27 -30.82
N ASP A 521 18.00 -17.69 -31.81
CA ASP A 521 17.55 -18.61 -32.84
C ASP A 521 16.78 -19.76 -32.17
N ILE A 522 15.49 -19.87 -32.53
CA ILE A 522 14.62 -20.93 -31.99
C ILE A 522 15.28 -22.24 -32.43
N LYS A 523 15.63 -23.08 -31.48
CA LYS A 523 16.18 -24.39 -31.74
C LYS A 523 15.16 -25.26 -32.46
N GLU A 524 15.65 -26.34 -33.07
CA GLU A 524 14.81 -27.32 -33.77
C GLU A 524 13.68 -27.83 -32.85
N GLU A 525 12.51 -28.07 -33.43
CA GLU A 525 11.35 -28.59 -32.71
C GLU A 525 11.67 -29.96 -32.11
N ILE A 526 11.27 -30.17 -30.86
CA ILE A 526 11.38 -31.44 -30.18
C ILE A 526 9.99 -32.05 -29.95
N SER A 527 9.89 -33.36 -29.90
CA SER A 527 8.64 -34.05 -29.54
C SER A 527 8.31 -33.85 -28.04
N PHE A 528 7.03 -33.97 -27.69
CA PHE A 528 6.61 -33.97 -26.29
C PHE A 528 7.33 -35.09 -25.49
N GLN A 529 7.59 -36.24 -26.12
CA GLN A 529 8.35 -37.35 -25.52
C GLN A 529 9.79 -36.98 -25.24
N ASP A 530 10.40 -36.06 -26.01
CA ASP A 530 11.75 -35.57 -25.71
C ASP A 530 11.74 -34.58 -24.55
N PHE A 531 10.68 -33.77 -24.44
CA PHE A 531 10.49 -32.88 -23.29
C PHE A 531 10.25 -33.66 -21.98
N GLU A 532 9.47 -34.76 -22.02
CA GLU A 532 9.21 -35.61 -20.85
C GLU A 532 10.48 -36.25 -20.27
N LYS A 533 11.57 -36.34 -21.02
CA LYS A 533 12.86 -36.82 -20.55
C LYS A 533 13.55 -35.85 -19.59
N ILE A 534 13.12 -34.61 -19.50
CA ILE A 534 13.69 -33.58 -18.63
C ILE A 534 13.00 -33.65 -17.28
N ASP A 535 13.75 -33.89 -16.20
CA ASP A 535 13.22 -33.89 -14.84
C ASP A 535 13.43 -32.50 -14.22
N MET A 536 12.39 -31.65 -14.29
CA MET A 536 12.36 -30.33 -13.69
C MET A 536 11.60 -30.35 -12.36
N ARG A 537 12.20 -29.74 -11.33
CA ARG A 537 11.60 -29.72 -10.00
C ARG A 537 11.76 -28.38 -9.30
N VAL A 538 10.89 -28.18 -8.31
CA VAL A 538 11.01 -27.09 -7.33
C VAL A 538 12.13 -27.44 -6.35
N ALA A 539 13.11 -26.56 -6.21
CA ALA A 539 14.18 -26.67 -5.24
C ALA A 539 14.20 -25.47 -4.29
N GLN A 540 14.52 -25.68 -3.03
CA GLN A 540 14.80 -24.60 -2.09
C GLN A 540 16.30 -24.46 -1.88
N VAL A 541 16.82 -23.25 -1.94
CA VAL A 541 18.23 -22.96 -1.64
C VAL A 541 18.43 -23.00 -0.12
N VAL A 542 19.26 -23.94 0.36
CA VAL A 542 19.57 -24.12 1.78
C VAL A 542 20.82 -23.33 2.16
N GLU A 543 21.85 -23.40 1.33
CA GLU A 543 23.11 -22.67 1.52
C GLU A 543 23.59 -22.12 0.18
N ALA A 544 24.25 -20.96 0.21
CA ALA A 544 24.87 -20.35 -0.95
C ALA A 544 26.24 -19.78 -0.59
N GLU A 545 27.23 -20.00 -1.44
CA GLU A 545 28.59 -19.44 -1.27
C GLU A 545 29.23 -19.11 -2.63
N ARG A 546 30.08 -18.08 -2.68
CA ARG A 546 30.83 -17.78 -3.90
C ARG A 546 31.90 -18.82 -4.17
N VAL A 547 32.03 -19.21 -5.43
CA VAL A 547 33.13 -20.12 -5.83
C VAL A 547 34.45 -19.35 -5.78
N LYS A 548 35.47 -19.89 -5.10
CA LYS A 548 36.79 -19.24 -4.98
C LYS A 548 37.36 -18.90 -6.35
N LYS A 549 37.85 -17.68 -6.51
CA LYS A 549 38.43 -17.11 -7.73
C LYS A 549 37.43 -16.91 -8.90
N SER A 550 36.14 -16.79 -8.59
CA SER A 550 35.12 -16.46 -9.61
C SER A 550 34.13 -15.45 -9.07
N ASP A 551 33.98 -14.31 -9.75
CA ASP A 551 32.97 -13.32 -9.43
C ASP A 551 31.59 -13.67 -10.05
N LYS A 552 31.58 -14.66 -10.97
CA LYS A 552 30.39 -15.07 -11.72
C LYS A 552 29.70 -16.29 -11.10
N LEU A 553 30.44 -17.19 -10.46
CA LEU A 553 29.91 -18.48 -10.01
C LEU A 553 29.52 -18.48 -8.54
N VAL A 554 28.30 -18.98 -8.28
CA VAL A 554 27.80 -19.26 -6.93
C VAL A 554 27.55 -20.77 -6.81
N LYS A 555 28.06 -21.36 -5.74
CA LYS A 555 27.75 -22.73 -5.34
C LYS A 555 26.52 -22.68 -4.46
N LEU A 556 25.51 -23.46 -4.82
CA LEU A 556 24.26 -23.58 -4.09
C LEU A 556 24.11 -25.00 -3.57
N LYS A 557 23.73 -25.12 -2.32
CA LYS A 557 23.22 -26.37 -1.74
C LYS A 557 21.70 -26.24 -1.73
N ILE A 558 21.03 -27.14 -2.42
CA ILE A 558 19.58 -27.09 -2.63
C ILE A 558 18.93 -28.33 -2.04
N ASP A 559 17.71 -28.16 -1.54
CA ASP A 559 16.80 -29.23 -1.16
C ASP A 559 15.76 -29.43 -2.27
N VAL A 560 15.65 -30.68 -2.77
CA VAL A 560 14.64 -31.12 -3.74
C VAL A 560 13.89 -32.36 -3.23
N GLY A 561 13.86 -32.59 -1.91
CA GLY A 561 13.52 -33.83 -1.22
C GLY A 561 14.77 -34.68 -0.90
N GLU A 562 15.91 -34.28 -1.44
CA GLU A 562 17.27 -34.69 -1.08
C GLU A 562 18.21 -33.51 -1.27
N GLU A 563 19.30 -33.46 -0.53
CA GLU A 563 20.29 -32.39 -0.69
C GLU A 563 21.15 -32.61 -1.94
N ARG A 564 21.28 -31.55 -2.76
CA ARG A 564 22.16 -31.54 -3.94
C ARG A 564 23.00 -30.27 -3.99
N THR A 565 24.16 -30.36 -4.62
CA THR A 565 25.01 -29.21 -4.93
C THR A 565 24.89 -28.87 -6.40
N ILE A 566 24.63 -27.60 -6.69
CA ILE A 566 24.67 -27.04 -8.06
C ILE A 566 25.57 -25.80 -8.08
N VAL A 567 26.13 -25.49 -9.25
CA VAL A 567 26.94 -24.30 -9.48
C VAL A 567 26.33 -23.50 -10.62
N ALA A 568 26.06 -22.22 -10.37
CA ALA A 568 25.37 -21.35 -11.31
C ALA A 568 26.12 -20.04 -11.56
N GLY A 569 26.01 -19.52 -12.79
CA GLY A 569 26.68 -18.31 -13.23
C GLY A 569 25.91 -17.01 -12.91
N ILE A 570 25.40 -16.88 -11.70
CA ILE A 570 24.49 -15.80 -11.27
C ILE A 570 25.14 -14.82 -10.28
N GLY A 571 26.43 -15.00 -9.94
CA GLY A 571 27.10 -14.25 -8.88
C GLY A 571 27.32 -12.76 -9.17
N LYS A 572 27.10 -12.29 -10.39
CA LYS A 572 27.14 -10.85 -10.69
C LYS A 572 25.84 -10.13 -10.30
N ASP A 573 24.71 -10.86 -10.34
CA ASP A 573 23.38 -10.31 -10.15
C ASP A 573 22.77 -10.67 -8.79
N TYR A 574 23.33 -11.68 -8.11
CA TYR A 574 22.83 -12.15 -6.81
C TYR A 574 23.95 -12.31 -5.79
N SER A 575 23.72 -11.81 -4.57
CA SER A 575 24.57 -12.16 -3.43
C SER A 575 24.18 -13.54 -2.87
N PRO A 576 25.09 -14.30 -2.24
CA PRO A 576 24.75 -15.57 -1.61
C PRO A 576 23.61 -15.45 -0.59
N GLU A 577 23.59 -14.37 0.20
CA GLU A 577 22.62 -14.12 1.24
C GLU A 577 21.20 -13.95 0.67
N ASP A 578 21.08 -13.34 -0.51
CA ASP A 578 19.81 -13.12 -1.20
C ASP A 578 19.23 -14.42 -1.79
N LEU A 579 20.01 -15.47 -1.91
CA LEU A 579 19.61 -16.74 -2.52
C LEU A 579 19.07 -17.74 -1.50
N VAL A 580 19.56 -17.71 -0.27
CA VAL A 580 19.15 -18.64 0.78
C VAL A 580 17.65 -18.49 1.08
N GLY A 581 16.94 -19.60 1.13
CA GLY A 581 15.49 -19.66 1.35
C GLY A 581 14.63 -19.50 0.09
N LYS A 582 15.20 -19.05 -1.05
CA LYS A 582 14.44 -18.94 -2.31
C LYS A 582 14.08 -20.30 -2.88
N LYS A 583 12.88 -20.39 -3.47
CA LYS A 583 12.45 -21.51 -4.30
C LYS A 583 12.79 -21.20 -5.76
N ILE A 584 13.45 -22.15 -6.42
CA ILE A 584 13.95 -22.04 -7.80
C ILE A 584 13.56 -23.27 -8.61
N VAL A 585 13.56 -23.15 -9.93
CA VAL A 585 13.37 -24.26 -10.86
C VAL A 585 14.72 -24.88 -11.21
N VAL A 586 14.84 -26.22 -11.04
CA VAL A 586 16.10 -26.94 -11.32
C VAL A 586 15.83 -28.15 -12.20
N ILE A 587 16.71 -28.37 -13.21
CA ILE A 587 16.78 -29.61 -13.98
C ILE A 587 17.72 -30.57 -13.23
N LEU A 588 17.22 -31.75 -12.82
CA LEU A 588 17.93 -32.69 -11.96
C LEU A 588 18.67 -33.80 -12.70
N ASN A 589 18.23 -34.18 -13.88
CA ASN A 589 18.74 -35.34 -14.60
C ASN A 589 19.80 -35.00 -15.67
N LEU A 590 20.49 -33.87 -15.49
CA LEU A 590 21.71 -33.57 -16.28
C LEU A 590 22.91 -34.32 -15.76
N LYS A 591 23.82 -34.72 -16.66
CA LYS A 591 25.11 -35.32 -16.26
C LYS A 591 25.89 -34.33 -15.39
N PRO A 592 26.50 -34.80 -14.28
CA PRO A 592 27.32 -33.93 -13.43
C PRO A 592 28.47 -33.28 -14.20
N VAL A 593 28.73 -32.01 -13.91
CA VAL A 593 29.81 -31.22 -14.52
C VAL A 593 30.65 -30.59 -13.41
N LYS A 594 31.99 -30.56 -13.57
CA LYS A 594 32.88 -29.82 -12.66
C LYS A 594 33.12 -28.41 -13.17
N LEU A 595 32.74 -27.40 -12.36
CA LEU A 595 32.95 -25.97 -12.61
C LEU A 595 33.90 -25.42 -11.55
N MET A 596 35.08 -24.95 -11.95
CA MET A 596 36.12 -24.43 -11.04
C MET A 596 36.44 -25.37 -9.86
N GLY A 597 36.42 -26.71 -10.10
CA GLY A 597 36.73 -27.73 -9.10
C GLY A 597 35.53 -28.18 -8.26
N VAL A 598 34.36 -27.53 -8.39
CA VAL A 598 33.12 -27.94 -7.70
C VAL A 598 32.23 -28.73 -8.65
N GLU A 599 31.74 -29.89 -8.20
CA GLU A 599 30.81 -30.71 -8.97
C GLU A 599 29.39 -30.15 -8.89
N SER A 600 28.79 -29.82 -10.03
CA SER A 600 27.39 -29.42 -10.17
C SER A 600 26.53 -30.61 -10.61
N ARG A 601 25.48 -30.95 -9.85
CA ARG A 601 24.54 -32.06 -10.10
C ARG A 601 23.14 -31.55 -10.44
N GLY A 602 23.05 -30.69 -11.45
CA GLY A 602 21.82 -30.08 -11.92
C GLY A 602 22.07 -28.68 -12.44
N MET A 603 21.04 -28.05 -12.97
CA MET A 603 21.09 -26.71 -13.53
C MET A 603 19.83 -25.94 -13.13
N LEU A 604 19.98 -24.76 -12.52
CA LEU A 604 18.87 -23.86 -12.29
C LEU A 604 18.46 -23.15 -13.59
N LEU A 605 17.18 -22.80 -13.70
CA LEU A 605 16.66 -22.03 -14.81
C LEU A 605 16.69 -20.54 -14.50
N ALA A 606 17.24 -19.78 -15.44
CA ALA A 606 17.29 -18.32 -15.38
C ALA A 606 17.19 -17.74 -16.78
N THR A 607 16.69 -16.52 -16.89
CA THR A 607 16.77 -15.74 -18.13
C THR A 607 18.07 -14.96 -18.15
N ASP A 608 18.75 -14.91 -19.31
CA ASP A 608 19.94 -14.09 -19.54
C ASP A 608 19.62 -13.10 -20.68
N THR A 609 19.55 -11.80 -20.33
CA THR A 609 19.32 -10.74 -21.30
C THR A 609 20.62 -10.07 -21.79
N GLY A 610 21.79 -10.66 -21.43
CA GLY A 610 23.11 -10.12 -21.71
C GLY A 610 23.59 -9.11 -20.65
N ASP A 611 22.70 -8.27 -20.16
CA ASP A 611 23.00 -7.27 -19.12
C ASP A 611 22.64 -7.75 -17.70
N ARG A 612 21.71 -8.71 -17.58
CA ARG A 612 21.21 -9.21 -16.29
C ARG A 612 20.73 -10.66 -16.40
N VAL A 613 21.02 -11.42 -15.35
CA VAL A 613 20.45 -12.77 -15.15
C VAL A 613 19.31 -12.71 -14.14
N SER A 614 18.14 -13.29 -14.49
CA SER A 614 16.98 -13.33 -13.57
C SER A 614 16.53 -14.77 -13.38
N LEU A 615 16.37 -15.20 -12.10
CA LEU A 615 15.89 -16.53 -11.75
C LEU A 615 14.42 -16.71 -12.14
N VAL A 616 14.08 -17.91 -12.62
CA VAL A 616 12.68 -18.31 -12.77
C VAL A 616 12.11 -18.58 -11.38
N SER A 617 11.01 -17.92 -11.02
CA SER A 617 10.33 -18.01 -9.73
C SER A 617 8.87 -18.41 -9.89
N PHE A 618 8.21 -18.71 -8.77
CA PHE A 618 6.81 -19.14 -8.74
C PHE A 618 5.89 -17.97 -8.34
N ASP A 619 4.72 -17.89 -8.99
CA ASP A 619 3.65 -16.96 -8.64
C ASP A 619 2.72 -17.57 -7.57
N GLY A 620 3.30 -18.05 -6.49
CA GLY A 620 2.61 -18.70 -5.37
C GLY A 620 3.52 -19.62 -4.59
N ASP A 621 2.98 -20.28 -3.57
CA ASP A 621 3.74 -21.27 -2.82
C ASP A 621 3.77 -22.60 -3.59
N ALA A 622 4.96 -23.15 -3.80
CA ALA A 622 5.19 -24.41 -4.48
C ALA A 622 5.93 -25.36 -3.53
N ASP A 623 5.48 -26.60 -3.45
CA ASP A 623 6.10 -27.61 -2.57
C ASP A 623 7.49 -28.00 -3.09
N VAL A 624 8.46 -28.08 -2.17
CA VAL A 624 9.83 -28.54 -2.49
C VAL A 624 9.78 -29.98 -3.00
N GLY A 625 10.48 -30.25 -4.11
CA GLY A 625 10.48 -31.53 -4.78
C GLY A 625 9.32 -31.74 -5.77
N ALA A 626 8.34 -30.84 -5.83
CA ALA A 626 7.24 -30.92 -6.80
C ALA A 626 7.77 -30.92 -8.25
N LYS A 627 7.22 -31.81 -9.09
CA LYS A 627 7.55 -31.90 -10.51
C LYS A 627 6.95 -30.71 -11.27
N ILE A 628 7.72 -30.16 -12.19
CA ILE A 628 7.30 -29.11 -13.13
C ILE A 628 7.09 -29.78 -14.49
N SER A 629 5.92 -29.58 -15.07
CA SER A 629 5.51 -30.22 -16.34
C SER A 629 4.93 -29.17 -17.30
#